data_62408c59851de8227548a2af8a2672d9
#
_entry.id   62408c59851de8227548a2af8a2672d9
#
_cell.length_a   1.000
_cell.length_b   1.000
_cell.length_c   1.000
_cell.angle_alpha   90.00
_cell.angle_beta   90.00
_cell.angle_gamma   90.00
#
_symmetry.space_group_name_H-M   'P 1'
#
loop_
_entity.id
_entity.type
_entity.pdbx_description
1 polymer ?
#
loop_
_entity_poly.entity_id
_entity_poly.type
_entity_poly.pdbx_seq_one_letter_code
_entity_poly.pdbx_strand_id
1 'polypeptide(L)'
;IKKNGVGYGLLIENDGYMKMPKDKIKESLGDGGEWNVPYPFVVDAVFQKYGIKNANGRVYPENVLKKQVELYQQKIQERRAIGECNHPAESVIDLGRVSHNITELHWEGHTLVGKMELNVSMGFVKHGICSTLGDTVANLLLNGYKIGVSSRGIGSVEQKFGETIDGDDYELICWDIVRDPYTPNAWIGEEEEPQ
;
A
#
# COMPACT_ATOMS: atom_id res chain seq x y z
N ILE A 1 -22.00 13.09 4.06
CA ILE A 1 -22.78 14.27 4.52
C ILE A 1 -22.07 15.51 3.97
N LYS A 2 -22.74 16.27 3.08
CA LYS A 2 -22.22 17.55 2.57
C LYS A 2 -22.87 18.70 3.33
N LYS A 3 -22.07 19.54 3.98
CA LYS A 3 -22.49 20.85 4.47
C LYS A 3 -21.51 21.90 3.94
N ASN A 4 -22.03 22.93 3.26
CA ASN A 4 -21.26 24.11 2.77
C ASN A 4 -20.05 23.78 1.88
N GLY A 5 -20.15 22.81 0.97
CA GLY A 5 -19.05 22.44 0.07
C GLY A 5 -17.95 21.55 0.69
N VAL A 6 -18.07 21.21 1.97
CA VAL A 6 -17.18 20.29 2.69
C VAL A 6 -17.88 18.94 2.87
N GLY A 7 -17.24 17.85 2.45
CA GLY A 7 -17.67 16.48 2.67
C GLY A 7 -16.78 15.79 3.70
N TYR A 8 -17.34 15.03 4.62
CA TYR A 8 -16.62 14.17 5.55
C TYR A 8 -16.99 12.72 5.31
N GLY A 9 -16.01 11.83 5.26
CA GLY A 9 -16.24 10.41 5.03
C GLY A 9 -14.97 9.59 4.89
N LEU A 10 -15.15 8.35 4.46
CA LEU A 10 -14.06 7.43 4.15
C LEU A 10 -13.38 7.84 2.85
N LEU A 11 -12.06 7.96 2.89
CA LEU A 11 -11.20 8.31 1.77
C LEU A 11 -10.32 7.11 1.43
N ILE A 12 -10.39 6.68 0.18
CA ILE A 12 -9.64 5.54 -0.35
C ILE A 12 -8.86 6.01 -1.57
N GLU A 13 -7.54 5.80 -1.56
CA GLU A 13 -6.64 6.23 -2.63
C GLU A 13 -5.73 5.09 -3.08
N ASN A 14 -5.76 4.80 -4.36
CA ASN A 14 -5.01 3.73 -4.99
C ASN A 14 -3.70 4.23 -5.63
N ASP A 15 -2.87 4.92 -4.85
CA ASP A 15 -1.67 5.62 -5.35
C ASP A 15 -0.39 4.82 -5.19
N GLY A 16 -0.45 3.70 -4.48
CA GLY A 16 0.72 2.92 -4.14
C GLY A 16 0.85 1.62 -4.93
N TYR A 17 2.04 1.07 -4.93
CA TYR A 17 2.36 -0.23 -5.53
C TYR A 17 3.49 -0.92 -4.80
N MET A 18 3.56 -2.25 -4.96
CA MET A 18 4.65 -3.07 -4.43
C MET A 18 5.72 -3.27 -5.48
N LYS A 19 6.99 -3.29 -5.04
CA LYS A 19 8.15 -3.56 -5.87
C LYS A 19 8.79 -4.88 -5.46
N MET A 20 8.96 -5.79 -6.40
CA MET A 20 9.78 -6.97 -6.24
C MET A 20 10.77 -7.05 -7.40
N PRO A 21 12.08 -7.01 -7.15
CA PRO A 21 13.09 -7.11 -8.20
C PRO A 21 12.95 -8.40 -9.01
N LYS A 22 13.13 -8.32 -10.33
CA LYS A 22 12.98 -9.47 -11.25
C LYS A 22 13.97 -10.60 -10.98
N ASP A 23 15.16 -10.25 -10.51
CA ASP A 23 16.19 -11.21 -10.08
C ASP A 23 15.73 -12.00 -8.83
N LYS A 24 15.15 -11.35 -7.83
CA LYS A 24 14.57 -12.04 -6.66
C LYS A 24 13.42 -12.96 -7.04
N ILE A 25 12.61 -12.59 -8.03
CA ILE A 25 11.56 -13.47 -8.55
C ILE A 25 12.18 -14.73 -9.17
N LYS A 26 13.24 -14.57 -9.99
CA LYS A 26 13.95 -15.69 -10.59
C LYS A 26 14.65 -16.58 -9.55
N GLU A 27 15.32 -15.98 -8.56
CA GLU A 27 15.94 -16.71 -7.47
C GLU A 27 14.94 -17.53 -6.66
N SER A 28 13.75 -16.98 -6.43
CA SER A 28 12.67 -17.67 -5.68
C SER A 28 12.07 -18.84 -6.46
N LEU A 29 12.04 -18.76 -7.79
CA LEU A 29 11.52 -19.83 -8.63
C LEU A 29 12.55 -20.93 -8.94
N GLY A 30 13.84 -20.70 -8.66
CA GLY A 30 14.94 -21.64 -8.78
C GLY A 30 15.18 -22.19 -10.20
N ASP A 31 16.44 -22.40 -10.57
CA ASP A 31 16.81 -23.03 -11.86
C ASP A 31 16.63 -24.57 -11.86
N GLY A 32 16.23 -25.15 -10.76
CA GLY A 32 16.16 -26.60 -10.57
C GLY A 32 14.86 -27.16 -10.00
N GLY A 33 13.80 -26.34 -9.91
CA GLY A 33 12.51 -26.79 -9.39
C GLY A 33 12.43 -26.89 -7.86
N GLU A 34 13.43 -26.41 -7.14
CA GLU A 34 13.35 -26.25 -5.70
C GLU A 34 12.59 -24.95 -5.35
N TRP A 35 11.51 -25.13 -4.57
CA TRP A 35 10.76 -24.01 -4.02
C TRP A 35 11.58 -23.29 -2.97
N ASN A 36 11.95 -22.04 -3.24
CA ASN A 36 12.76 -21.21 -2.35
C ASN A 36 12.13 -19.83 -2.15
N VAL A 37 11.29 -19.71 -1.14
CA VAL A 37 10.60 -18.46 -0.79
C VAL A 37 11.32 -17.81 0.39
N PRO A 38 11.62 -16.51 0.31
CA PRO A 38 12.23 -15.79 1.42
C PRO A 38 11.29 -15.74 2.63
N TYR A 39 11.88 -15.83 3.84
CA TYR A 39 11.15 -15.65 5.08
C TYR A 39 11.99 -14.83 6.08
N PRO A 40 11.47 -13.72 6.64
CA PRO A 40 10.17 -13.13 6.32
C PRO A 40 10.05 -12.65 4.86
N PHE A 41 8.84 -12.63 4.32
CA PHE A 41 8.59 -12.18 2.95
C PHE A 41 8.39 -10.66 2.93
N VAL A 42 9.45 -9.93 2.67
CA VAL A 42 9.47 -8.46 2.68
C VAL A 42 9.52 -7.93 1.26
N VAL A 43 8.68 -6.95 0.95
CA VAL A 43 8.64 -6.27 -0.34
C VAL A 43 8.79 -4.77 -0.16
N ASP A 44 9.46 -4.13 -1.12
CA ASP A 44 9.49 -2.68 -1.23
C ASP A 44 8.17 -2.18 -1.80
N ALA A 45 7.71 -1.03 -1.34
CA ALA A 45 6.47 -0.44 -1.81
C ALA A 45 6.55 1.08 -1.90
N VAL A 46 5.79 1.61 -2.85
CA VAL A 46 5.39 3.01 -2.88
C VAL A 46 3.99 3.08 -2.32
N PHE A 47 3.76 3.99 -1.38
CA PHE A 47 2.49 4.06 -0.64
C PHE A 47 1.62 5.22 -1.11
N GLN A 48 2.16 6.43 -1.17
CA GLN A 48 1.38 7.63 -1.44
C GLN A 48 2.28 8.81 -1.82
N LYS A 49 1.71 9.87 -2.37
CA LYS A 49 2.40 11.13 -2.70
C LYS A 49 1.65 12.31 -2.12
N TYR A 50 2.37 13.32 -1.62
CA TYR A 50 1.75 14.58 -1.22
C TYR A 50 1.94 15.66 -2.29
N GLY A 51 1.05 16.68 -2.28
CA GLY A 51 1.13 17.83 -3.15
C GLY A 51 0.84 17.56 -4.63
N ILE A 52 0.49 16.34 -4.99
CA ILE A 52 0.21 15.91 -6.36
C ILE A 52 -1.23 15.40 -6.43
N LYS A 53 -1.94 15.81 -7.47
CA LYS A 53 -3.30 15.36 -7.73
C LYS A 53 -3.31 13.88 -8.10
N ASN A 54 -4.03 13.09 -7.32
CA ASN A 54 -4.18 11.65 -7.59
C ASN A 54 -5.29 11.36 -8.62
N ALA A 55 -5.49 10.08 -8.94
CA ALA A 55 -6.48 9.64 -9.92
C ALA A 55 -7.94 9.98 -9.52
N ASN A 56 -8.23 10.14 -8.23
CA ASN A 56 -9.53 10.57 -7.73
C ASN A 56 -9.71 12.10 -7.75
N GLY A 57 -8.71 12.83 -8.25
CA GLY A 57 -8.72 14.28 -8.29
C GLY A 57 -8.41 14.95 -6.95
N ARG A 58 -7.89 14.21 -5.97
CA ARG A 58 -7.54 14.73 -4.64
C ARG A 58 -6.07 15.05 -4.52
N VAL A 59 -5.80 16.08 -3.73
CA VAL A 59 -4.44 16.47 -3.33
C VAL A 59 -4.36 16.36 -1.81
N TYR A 60 -3.39 15.60 -1.35
CA TYR A 60 -3.03 15.51 0.07
C TYR A 60 -1.98 16.58 0.37
N PRO A 61 -2.26 17.58 1.23
CA PRO A 61 -1.27 18.55 1.63
C PRO A 61 -0.09 17.90 2.36
N GLU A 62 1.11 18.43 2.17
CA GLU A 62 2.33 17.90 2.78
C GLU A 62 2.23 17.78 4.30
N ASN A 63 1.80 18.87 4.97
CA ASN A 63 1.67 18.91 6.43
C ASN A 63 0.67 17.88 6.95
N VAL A 64 -0.44 17.66 6.23
CA VAL A 64 -1.47 16.70 6.61
C VAL A 64 -0.94 15.27 6.52
N LEU A 65 -0.37 14.91 5.36
CA LEU A 65 0.10 13.55 5.14
C LEU A 65 1.33 13.21 5.99
N LYS A 66 2.29 14.13 6.11
CA LYS A 66 3.48 13.93 6.97
C LYS A 66 3.11 13.72 8.44
N LYS A 67 2.17 14.50 8.96
CA LYS A 67 1.65 14.31 10.33
C LYS A 67 1.06 12.92 10.53
N GLN A 68 0.26 12.44 9.58
CA GLN A 68 -0.35 11.11 9.69
C GLN A 68 0.69 9.98 9.60
N VAL A 69 1.69 10.12 8.74
CA VAL A 69 2.80 9.16 8.65
C VAL A 69 3.63 9.13 9.93
N GLU A 70 3.90 10.28 10.55
CA GLU A 70 4.58 10.35 11.85
C GLU A 70 3.80 9.61 12.95
N LEU A 71 2.48 9.84 13.04
CA LEU A 71 1.63 9.11 13.98
C LEU A 71 1.59 7.60 13.69
N TYR A 72 1.64 7.24 12.41
CA TYR A 72 1.64 5.83 11.99
C TYR A 72 2.92 5.07 12.36
N GLN A 73 4.05 5.77 12.56
CA GLN A 73 5.32 5.16 12.99
C GLN A 73 5.17 4.39 14.32
N GLN A 74 4.30 4.83 15.22
CA GLN A 74 4.02 4.10 16.45
C GLN A 74 3.41 2.72 16.15
N LYS A 75 2.47 2.64 15.19
CA LYS A 75 1.87 1.36 14.78
C LYS A 75 2.93 0.41 14.19
N ILE A 76 3.89 0.97 13.45
CA ILE A 76 5.01 0.18 12.89
C ILE A 76 5.89 -0.38 14.03
N GLN A 77 6.29 0.46 14.99
CA GLN A 77 7.10 0.04 16.14
C GLN A 77 6.43 -1.03 16.99
N GLU A 78 5.12 -0.94 17.14
CA GLU A 78 4.31 -1.90 17.91
C GLU A 78 3.88 -3.14 17.09
N ARG A 79 4.32 -3.28 15.84
CA ARG A 79 3.94 -4.35 14.91
C ARG A 79 2.41 -4.50 14.72
N ARG A 80 1.69 -3.42 14.68
CA ARG A 80 0.25 -3.36 14.40
C ARG A 80 -0.10 -2.47 13.22
N ALA A 81 0.89 -2.23 12.33
CA ALA A 81 0.69 -1.53 11.07
C ALA A 81 0.14 -2.48 9.99
N ILE A 82 -0.90 -3.23 10.36
CA ILE A 82 -1.53 -4.24 9.51
C ILE A 82 -2.51 -3.62 8.53
N GLY A 83 -2.67 -4.28 7.39
CA GLY A 83 -3.63 -3.91 6.36
C GLY A 83 -4.28 -5.14 5.74
N GLU A 84 -5.35 -4.88 4.99
CA GLU A 84 -6.19 -5.91 4.39
C GLU A 84 -5.88 -6.12 2.92
N CYS A 85 -6.28 -7.27 2.41
CA CYS A 85 -6.35 -7.55 0.99
C CYS A 85 -7.74 -7.18 0.46
N ASN A 86 -7.77 -6.38 -0.62
CA ASN A 86 -8.94 -5.71 -1.19
C ASN A 86 -9.50 -4.58 -0.30
N HIS A 87 -10.33 -3.73 -0.89
CA HIS A 87 -10.95 -2.62 -0.18
C HIS A 87 -12.26 -3.01 0.47
N PRO A 88 -12.36 -3.06 1.80
CA PRO A 88 -13.65 -2.95 2.45
C PRO A 88 -14.08 -1.48 2.47
N ALA A 89 -15.37 -1.23 2.33
CA ALA A 89 -15.97 0.12 2.51
C ALA A 89 -16.13 0.49 3.99
N GLU A 90 -15.24 -0.01 4.87
CA GLU A 90 -15.34 0.11 6.32
C GLU A 90 -14.09 0.77 6.89
N SER A 91 -14.25 1.44 8.02
CA SER A 91 -13.16 2.09 8.75
C SER A 91 -12.43 1.17 9.74
N VAL A 92 -12.99 0.01 10.03
CA VAL A 92 -12.42 -0.99 10.95
C VAL A 92 -11.71 -2.08 10.17
N ILE A 93 -10.51 -2.47 10.65
CA ILE A 93 -9.75 -3.57 10.05
C ILE A 93 -10.32 -4.90 10.48
N ASP A 94 -10.69 -5.73 9.51
CA ASP A 94 -11.09 -7.12 9.70
C ASP A 94 -9.84 -8.02 9.76
N LEU A 95 -9.58 -8.61 10.92
CA LEU A 95 -8.42 -9.49 11.14
C LEU A 95 -8.44 -10.74 10.24
N GLY A 96 -9.62 -11.17 9.80
CA GLY A 96 -9.76 -12.28 8.85
C GLY A 96 -9.28 -11.94 7.43
N ARG A 97 -9.08 -10.66 7.11
CA ARG A 97 -8.66 -10.15 5.81
C ARG A 97 -7.24 -9.59 5.80
N VAL A 98 -6.56 -9.62 6.93
CA VAL A 98 -5.18 -9.12 7.05
C VAL A 98 -4.24 -9.94 6.17
N SER A 99 -3.46 -9.25 5.35
CA SER A 99 -2.49 -9.86 4.42
C SER A 99 -1.06 -9.41 4.66
N HIS A 100 -0.83 -8.30 5.36
CA HIS A 100 0.49 -7.70 5.51
C HIS A 100 0.62 -6.82 6.74
N ASN A 101 1.86 -6.50 7.09
CA ASN A 101 2.22 -5.51 8.09
C ASN A 101 3.31 -4.59 7.52
N ILE A 102 3.13 -3.28 7.64
CA ILE A 102 4.12 -2.31 7.20
C ILE A 102 5.25 -2.27 8.23
N THR A 103 6.49 -2.37 7.76
CA THR A 103 7.68 -2.43 8.61
C THR A 103 8.56 -1.18 8.53
N GLU A 104 8.45 -0.42 7.46
CA GLU A 104 9.25 0.79 7.23
C GLU A 104 8.47 1.79 6.38
N LEU A 105 8.53 3.06 6.74
CA LEU A 105 8.08 4.19 5.93
C LEU A 105 9.08 5.33 5.99
N HIS A 106 9.43 5.91 4.85
CA HIS A 106 10.24 7.11 4.74
C HIS A 106 9.90 7.92 3.48
N TRP A 107 10.34 9.15 3.44
CA TRP A 107 10.07 10.06 2.33
C TRP A 107 11.24 10.10 1.34
N GLU A 108 10.92 9.96 0.06
CA GLU A 108 11.80 10.26 -1.07
C GLU A 108 11.16 11.40 -1.88
N GLY A 109 11.62 12.63 -1.65
CA GLY A 109 10.95 13.82 -2.20
C GLY A 109 9.48 13.89 -1.77
N HIS A 110 8.56 13.91 -2.73
CA HIS A 110 7.11 13.92 -2.48
C HIS A 110 6.50 12.52 -2.25
N THR A 111 7.30 11.48 -2.41
CA THR A 111 6.82 10.09 -2.44
C THR A 111 7.10 9.39 -1.12
N LEU A 112 6.07 8.80 -0.55
CA LEU A 112 6.18 7.91 0.60
C LEU A 112 6.52 6.50 0.12
N VAL A 113 7.67 6.01 0.52
CA VAL A 113 8.17 4.67 0.20
C VAL A 113 8.49 3.90 1.47
N GLY A 114 8.66 2.61 1.36
CA GLY A 114 9.02 1.77 2.49
C GLY A 114 8.91 0.30 2.18
N LYS A 115 8.68 -0.48 3.25
CA LYS A 115 8.64 -1.94 3.20
C LYS A 115 7.39 -2.47 3.89
N MET A 116 6.88 -3.57 3.37
CA MET A 116 5.87 -4.37 4.05
C MET A 116 6.27 -5.84 4.08
N GLU A 117 5.91 -6.50 5.15
CA GLU A 117 6.04 -7.93 5.35
C GLU A 117 4.70 -8.60 5.04
N LEU A 118 4.68 -9.50 4.07
CA LEU A 118 3.50 -10.29 3.76
C LEU A 118 3.32 -11.39 4.80
N ASN A 119 2.07 -11.60 5.23
CA ASN A 119 1.72 -12.62 6.22
C ASN A 119 1.70 -14.01 5.58
N VAL A 120 2.88 -14.56 5.30
CA VAL A 120 3.05 -15.89 4.70
C VAL A 120 3.09 -17.00 5.74
N SER A 121 2.51 -18.15 5.39
CA SER A 121 2.53 -19.36 6.21
C SER A 121 3.78 -20.21 5.96
N MET A 122 4.14 -21.06 6.93
CA MET A 122 5.23 -22.03 6.76
C MET A 122 4.93 -23.06 5.68
N GLY A 123 3.66 -23.41 5.48
CA GLY A 123 3.24 -24.28 4.38
C GLY A 123 3.54 -23.67 3.02
N PHE A 124 3.34 -22.35 2.87
CA PHE A 124 3.72 -21.63 1.65
C PHE A 124 5.24 -21.55 1.50
N VAL A 125 5.96 -21.15 2.53
CA VAL A 125 7.42 -21.00 2.51
C VAL A 125 8.13 -22.29 2.16
N LYS A 126 7.70 -23.41 2.73
CA LYS A 126 8.37 -24.72 2.57
C LYS A 126 7.84 -25.55 1.39
N HIS A 127 6.58 -25.41 1.06
CA HIS A 127 5.89 -26.34 0.14
C HIS A 127 5.04 -25.65 -0.92
N GLY A 128 4.99 -24.33 -0.98
CA GLY A 128 4.18 -23.60 -1.95
C GLY A 128 2.66 -23.70 -1.73
N ILE A 129 2.22 -24.07 -0.54
CA ILE A 129 0.79 -24.24 -0.22
C ILE A 129 0.22 -22.92 0.29
N CYS A 130 -0.67 -22.29 -0.50
CA CYS A 130 -1.35 -21.07 -0.09
C CYS A 130 -2.48 -21.36 0.91
N SER A 131 -2.39 -20.79 2.10
CA SER A 131 -3.41 -20.92 3.15
C SER A 131 -3.80 -19.57 3.77
N THR A 132 -3.03 -18.52 3.58
CA THR A 132 -3.31 -17.16 4.04
C THR A 132 -3.48 -16.20 2.88
N LEU A 133 -4.06 -15.02 3.12
CA LEU A 133 -4.12 -13.96 2.10
C LEU A 133 -2.72 -13.44 1.76
N GLY A 134 -1.82 -13.40 2.74
CA GLY A 134 -0.40 -13.10 2.50
C GLY A 134 0.27 -14.09 1.56
N ASP A 135 -0.02 -15.38 1.67
CA ASP A 135 0.46 -16.41 0.74
C ASP A 135 -0.04 -16.15 -0.68
N THR A 136 -1.32 -15.82 -0.82
CA THR A 136 -1.93 -15.52 -2.12
C THR A 136 -1.25 -14.33 -2.78
N VAL A 137 -1.04 -13.24 -2.05
CA VAL A 137 -0.36 -12.04 -2.57
C VAL A 137 1.09 -12.34 -2.93
N ALA A 138 1.81 -13.06 -2.07
CA ALA A 138 3.21 -13.47 -2.31
C ALA A 138 3.31 -14.33 -3.57
N ASN A 139 2.41 -15.29 -3.76
CA ASN A 139 2.37 -16.13 -4.95
C ASN A 139 2.10 -15.33 -6.23
N LEU A 140 1.20 -14.34 -6.18
CA LEU A 140 0.96 -13.45 -7.32
C LEU A 140 2.22 -12.65 -7.67
N LEU A 141 2.92 -12.09 -6.69
CA LEU A 141 4.15 -11.33 -6.90
C LEU A 141 5.27 -12.21 -7.49
N LEU A 142 5.44 -13.43 -6.98
CA LEU A 142 6.41 -14.40 -7.48
C LEU A 142 6.13 -14.81 -8.93
N ASN A 143 4.86 -14.81 -9.35
CA ASN A 143 4.46 -15.05 -10.74
C ASN A 143 4.48 -13.79 -11.62
N GLY A 144 5.00 -12.66 -11.12
CA GLY A 144 5.17 -11.42 -11.88
C GLY A 144 3.90 -10.57 -12.05
N TYR A 145 2.84 -10.86 -11.29
CA TYR A 145 1.63 -10.03 -11.31
C TYR A 145 1.89 -8.69 -10.63
N LYS A 146 1.32 -7.64 -11.19
CA LYS A 146 1.38 -6.28 -10.64
C LYS A 146 0.31 -6.12 -9.56
N ILE A 147 0.73 -5.66 -8.39
CA ILE A 147 -0.15 -5.50 -7.22
C ILE A 147 -0.02 -4.07 -6.71
N GLY A 148 -1.15 -3.44 -6.45
CA GLY A 148 -1.23 -2.08 -5.97
C GLY A 148 -1.33 -1.96 -4.45
N VAL A 149 -1.11 -0.74 -3.99
CA VAL A 149 -1.29 -0.32 -2.59
C VAL A 149 -2.22 0.88 -2.55
N SER A 150 -3.14 0.87 -1.62
CA SER A 150 -4.17 1.89 -1.49
C SER A 150 -4.28 2.38 -0.06
N SER A 151 -4.28 3.70 0.15
CA SER A 151 -4.55 4.26 1.47
C SER A 151 -6.04 4.27 1.80
N ARG A 152 -6.35 4.07 3.06
CA ARG A 152 -7.69 4.17 3.63
C ARG A 152 -7.64 5.08 4.85
N GLY A 153 -8.45 6.13 4.83
CA GLY A 153 -8.53 7.12 5.89
C GLY A 153 -9.90 7.75 6.01
N ILE A 154 -10.07 8.56 7.03
CA ILE A 154 -11.29 9.33 7.30
C ILE A 154 -10.91 10.79 7.35
N GLY A 155 -11.72 11.65 6.75
CA GLY A 155 -11.49 13.08 6.80
C GLY A 155 -12.49 13.87 5.99
N SER A 156 -12.35 15.20 6.04
CA SER A 156 -13.11 16.12 5.20
C SER A 156 -12.35 16.43 3.92
N VAL A 157 -13.12 16.64 2.87
CA VAL A 157 -12.64 17.01 1.54
C VAL A 157 -13.23 18.34 1.19
N GLU A 158 -12.39 19.31 0.87
CA GLU A 158 -12.79 20.66 0.46
C GLU A 158 -12.44 20.87 -1.01
N GLN A 159 -13.37 21.45 -1.78
CA GLN A 159 -13.10 21.82 -3.15
C GLN A 159 -12.57 23.25 -3.22
N LYS A 160 -11.31 23.40 -3.66
CA LYS A 160 -10.60 24.66 -3.72
C LYS A 160 -9.90 24.80 -5.06
N PHE A 161 -10.15 25.92 -5.78
CA PHE A 161 -9.56 26.17 -7.10
C PHE A 161 -9.72 25.02 -8.12
N GLY A 162 -10.86 24.34 -8.10
CA GLY A 162 -11.15 23.21 -8.98
C GLY A 162 -10.53 21.88 -8.55
N GLU A 163 -9.77 21.85 -7.44
CA GLU A 163 -9.17 20.65 -6.84
C GLU A 163 -9.86 20.28 -5.53
N THR A 164 -9.98 18.99 -5.29
CA THR A 164 -10.43 18.47 -4.00
C THR A 164 -9.21 18.31 -3.11
N ILE A 165 -9.21 18.98 -1.96
CA ILE A 165 -8.08 19.00 -1.02
C ILE A 165 -8.57 18.42 0.30
N ASP A 166 -7.82 17.48 0.86
CA ASP A 166 -8.10 16.92 2.16
C ASP A 166 -7.88 17.94 3.28
N GLY A 167 -8.76 17.92 4.27
CA GLY A 167 -8.70 18.80 5.42
C GLY A 167 -7.71 18.36 6.48
N ASP A 168 -7.47 19.25 7.45
CA ASP A 168 -6.56 19.02 8.60
C ASP A 168 -7.08 17.96 9.58
N ASP A 169 -8.33 17.52 9.42
CA ASP A 169 -8.99 16.47 10.22
C ASP A 169 -8.80 15.07 9.63
N TYR A 170 -7.96 14.93 8.59
CA TYR A 170 -7.66 13.63 8.00
C TYR A 170 -6.97 12.70 9.00
N GLU A 171 -7.50 11.49 9.10
CA GLU A 171 -6.94 10.40 9.91
C GLU A 171 -6.68 9.17 9.04
N LEU A 172 -5.41 8.79 8.96
CA LEU A 172 -4.99 7.59 8.24
C LEU A 172 -5.29 6.33 9.05
N ILE A 173 -6.00 5.38 8.43
CA ILE A 173 -6.32 4.08 9.03
C ILE A 173 -5.23 3.07 8.71
N CYS A 174 -4.97 2.82 7.41
CA CYS A 174 -4.00 1.85 6.92
C CYS A 174 -3.71 2.04 5.43
N TRP A 175 -2.82 1.20 4.90
CA TRP A 175 -2.70 0.94 3.47
C TRP A 175 -3.08 -0.51 3.20
N ASP A 176 -3.98 -0.71 2.23
CA ASP A 176 -4.49 -2.01 1.79
C ASP A 176 -3.79 -2.48 0.51
N ILE A 177 -3.83 -3.77 0.25
CA ILE A 177 -3.34 -4.37 -0.99
C ILE A 177 -4.50 -4.51 -1.97
N VAL A 178 -4.32 -4.00 -3.21
CA VAL A 178 -5.37 -3.93 -4.23
C VAL A 178 -4.88 -4.35 -5.61
N ARG A 179 -5.81 -4.69 -6.50
CA ARG A 179 -5.49 -5.07 -7.87
C ARG A 179 -4.93 -3.89 -8.69
N ASP A 180 -5.65 -2.80 -8.71
CA ASP A 180 -5.35 -1.66 -9.57
C ASP A 180 -4.93 -0.43 -8.76
N PRO A 181 -3.67 -0.01 -8.83
CA PRO A 181 -3.29 1.35 -8.45
C PRO A 181 -3.76 2.30 -9.56
N TYR A 182 -4.53 3.31 -9.21
CA TYR A 182 -5.04 4.30 -10.17
C TYR A 182 -3.99 5.36 -10.56
N THR A 183 -2.72 5.15 -10.27
CA THR A 183 -1.66 6.07 -10.70
C THR A 183 -1.19 5.69 -12.09
N PRO A 184 -1.33 6.55 -13.10
CA PRO A 184 -0.71 6.34 -14.41
C PRO A 184 0.80 6.14 -14.23
N ASN A 185 1.34 5.04 -14.80
CA ASN A 185 2.76 4.67 -14.79
C ASN A 185 3.36 4.16 -13.47
N ALA A 186 2.57 3.76 -12.47
CA ALA A 186 3.06 3.10 -11.26
C ALA A 186 3.12 1.58 -11.43
N TRP A 187 4.03 1.09 -12.28
CA TRP A 187 4.20 -0.34 -12.54
C TRP A 187 5.42 -0.92 -11.83
N ILE A 188 5.30 -2.14 -11.31
CA ILE A 188 6.43 -2.89 -10.76
C ILE A 188 7.43 -3.21 -11.88
N GLY A 189 8.70 -2.78 -11.71
CA GLY A 189 9.83 -3.25 -12.50
C GLY A 189 10.06 -2.57 -13.85
N GLU A 190 9.42 -1.44 -14.13
CA GLU A 190 9.85 -0.56 -15.22
C GLU A 190 10.67 0.59 -14.62
N GLU A 191 11.93 0.68 -15.00
CA GLU A 191 12.74 1.87 -14.78
C GLU A 191 12.06 3.02 -15.53
N GLU A 192 11.87 4.16 -14.86
CA GLU A 192 11.49 5.38 -15.57
C GLU A 192 12.61 5.65 -16.60
N GLU A 193 12.30 5.56 -17.89
CA GLU A 193 13.19 6.09 -18.89
C GLU A 193 13.31 7.61 -18.65
N PRO A 194 14.52 8.14 -18.50
CA PRO A 194 14.70 9.57 -18.31
C PRO A 194 14.24 10.29 -19.58
N GLN A 195 13.26 11.17 -19.41
CA GLN A 195 12.92 12.17 -20.42
C GLN A 195 13.94 13.30 -20.42
#